data_e5b73d3b45a9e775c405c4e62f3906f6
#
_entry.id   e5b73d3b45a9e775c405c4e62f3906f6
#
_cell.length_a   1.000
_cell.length_b   1.000
_cell.length_c   1.000
_cell.angle_alpha   90.00
_cell.angle_beta   90.00
_cell.angle_gamma   90.00
#
_symmetry.space_group_name_H-M   'P 1'
#
loop_
_entity.id
_entity.type
_entity.pdbx_description
1 polymer ?
#
loop_
_entity_poly.entity_id
_entity_poly.type
_entity_poly.pdbx_seq_one_letter_code
_entity_poly.pdbx_strand_id
1 'polypeptide(L)'
;MEQADSTNKRKKTIGTVVGIVVFGLSYFAVQQLFFKPVSFDKAMMQAASELNKTCPIMVDRDTRLDNAVALPDNIFQYNYTLVNLDKSEVNIDTVKKYFEPGLINNVKTNPDLKAYRDNKVTMAYYYKDKNGEFVLKISVTPDLYAD
;
A
#
# COMPACT_ATOMS: atom_id res chain seq x y z
N MET A 1 -38.48 -6.25 5.34
CA MET A 1 -37.80 -6.25 4.02
C MET A 1 -36.78 -5.13 3.84
N GLU A 2 -36.34 -4.48 4.91
CA GLU A 2 -35.49 -3.26 4.86
C GLU A 2 -34.01 -3.48 5.24
N GLN A 3 -33.60 -4.69 5.60
CA GLN A 3 -32.23 -4.96 6.06
C GLN A 3 -31.23 -5.39 4.95
N ALA A 4 -31.70 -5.74 3.76
CA ALA A 4 -30.81 -6.18 2.66
C ALA A 4 -30.14 -5.00 1.91
N ASP A 5 -30.76 -3.82 1.89
CA ASP A 5 -30.28 -2.65 1.14
C ASP A 5 -29.12 -1.91 1.86
N SER A 6 -29.12 -1.89 3.19
CA SER A 6 -28.10 -1.21 3.97
C SER A 6 -26.73 -1.90 3.92
N THR A 7 -26.73 -3.25 3.80
CA THR A 7 -25.49 -4.03 3.76
C THR A 7 -24.78 -3.89 2.40
N ASN A 8 -25.55 -3.75 1.33
CA ASN A 8 -25.01 -3.59 -0.03
C ASN A 8 -24.46 -2.15 -0.25
N LYS A 9 -25.12 -1.15 0.32
CA LYS A 9 -24.61 0.25 0.34
C LYS A 9 -23.30 0.37 1.14
N ARG A 10 -23.21 -0.29 2.29
CA ARG A 10 -21.98 -0.30 3.12
C ARG A 10 -20.80 -0.97 2.41
N LYS A 11 -21.02 -2.11 1.74
CA LYS A 11 -19.98 -2.79 0.97
C LYS A 11 -19.47 -1.95 -0.20
N LYS A 12 -20.37 -1.24 -0.89
CA LYS A 12 -20.02 -0.36 -2.01
C LYS A 12 -19.27 0.90 -1.55
N THR A 13 -19.65 1.45 -0.41
CA THR A 13 -18.99 2.63 0.19
C THR A 13 -17.58 2.28 0.71
N ILE A 14 -17.41 1.12 1.33
CA ILE A 14 -16.11 0.64 1.82
C ILE A 14 -15.14 0.42 0.65
N GLY A 15 -15.59 -0.23 -0.43
CA GLY A 15 -14.76 -0.41 -1.63
C GLY A 15 -14.34 0.89 -2.29
N THR A 16 -15.21 1.90 -2.28
CA THR A 16 -14.94 3.22 -2.86
C THR A 16 -13.97 4.03 -2.00
N VAL A 17 -14.10 3.97 -0.67
CA VAL A 17 -13.22 4.68 0.27
C VAL A 17 -11.81 4.09 0.25
N VAL A 18 -11.69 2.76 0.22
CA VAL A 18 -10.39 2.07 0.09
C VAL A 18 -9.71 2.43 -1.23
N GLY A 19 -10.45 2.48 -2.34
CA GLY A 19 -9.92 2.91 -3.64
C GLY A 19 -9.40 4.36 -3.62
N ILE A 20 -10.12 5.28 -2.97
CA ILE A 20 -9.74 6.70 -2.89
C ILE A 20 -8.49 6.90 -2.03
N VAL A 21 -8.37 6.19 -0.91
CA VAL A 21 -7.19 6.31 -0.02
C VAL A 21 -5.94 5.75 -0.68
N VAL A 22 -6.03 4.59 -1.35
CA VAL A 22 -4.90 4.02 -2.11
C VAL A 22 -4.53 4.95 -3.28
N PHE A 23 -5.49 5.52 -3.99
CA PHE A 23 -5.27 6.52 -5.05
C PHE A 23 -4.64 7.81 -4.53
N GLY A 24 -5.14 8.34 -3.41
CA GLY A 24 -4.62 9.57 -2.81
C GLY A 24 -3.17 9.45 -2.34
N LEU A 25 -2.80 8.32 -1.75
CA LEU A 25 -1.43 8.06 -1.29
C LEU A 25 -0.44 7.93 -2.47
N SER A 26 -0.86 7.26 -3.57
CA SER A 26 -0.05 7.14 -4.77
C SER A 26 0.14 8.48 -5.48
N TYR A 27 -0.91 9.29 -5.58
CA TYR A 27 -0.89 10.61 -6.23
C TYR A 27 0.07 11.58 -5.53
N PHE A 28 0.07 11.61 -4.20
CA PHE A 28 0.92 12.50 -3.43
C PHE A 28 2.41 12.19 -3.59
N ALA A 29 2.76 10.91 -3.63
CA ALA A 29 4.15 10.48 -3.81
C ALA A 29 4.71 10.86 -5.19
N VAL A 30 3.89 10.84 -6.24
CA VAL A 30 4.32 11.12 -7.63
C VAL A 30 4.52 12.61 -7.88
N GLN A 31 3.70 13.48 -7.30
CA GLN A 31 3.81 14.94 -7.50
C GLN A 31 5.17 15.51 -7.10
N GLN A 32 5.85 14.90 -6.12
CA GLN A 32 7.16 15.35 -5.66
C GLN A 32 8.33 14.93 -6.57
N LEU A 33 8.14 13.89 -7.39
CA LEU A 33 9.20 13.34 -8.25
C LEU A 33 9.50 14.18 -9.49
N PHE A 34 8.58 15.07 -9.91
CA PHE A 34 8.67 15.76 -11.20
C PHE A 34 9.37 17.11 -11.18
N PHE A 35 9.71 17.70 -10.02
CA PHE A 35 10.05 19.11 -9.96
C PHE A 35 11.54 19.46 -9.72
N LYS A 36 12.45 18.50 -9.54
CA LYS A 36 13.91 18.78 -9.43
C LYS A 36 14.75 17.61 -9.95
N PRO A 37 15.93 17.87 -10.55
CA PRO A 37 16.90 16.82 -10.89
C PRO A 37 17.57 16.31 -9.61
N VAL A 38 16.87 15.46 -8.88
CA VAL A 38 17.36 14.80 -7.68
C VAL A 38 17.64 13.36 -8.06
N SER A 39 18.65 12.72 -7.47
CA SER A 39 18.82 11.26 -7.63
C SER A 39 17.54 10.56 -7.23
N PHE A 40 17.18 9.49 -7.93
CA PHE A 40 15.91 8.78 -7.69
C PHE A 40 15.76 8.30 -6.24
N ASP A 41 16.86 7.89 -5.60
CA ASP A 41 16.86 7.51 -4.18
C ASP A 41 16.41 8.67 -3.28
N LYS A 42 16.91 9.87 -3.51
CA LYS A 42 16.45 11.07 -2.79
C LYS A 42 14.98 11.37 -3.05
N ALA A 43 14.51 11.15 -4.27
CA ALA A 43 13.10 11.34 -4.61
C ALA A 43 12.21 10.34 -3.86
N MET A 44 12.62 9.08 -3.75
CA MET A 44 11.92 8.07 -2.94
C MET A 44 11.92 8.45 -1.45
N MET A 45 13.05 8.88 -0.89
CA MET A 45 13.12 9.33 0.49
C MET A 45 12.21 10.53 0.74
N GLN A 46 12.17 11.48 -0.18
CA GLN A 46 11.29 12.65 -0.09
C GLN A 46 9.83 12.24 -0.19
N ALA A 47 9.46 11.33 -1.10
CA ALA A 47 8.11 10.81 -1.23
C ALA A 47 7.65 10.10 0.07
N ALA A 48 8.50 9.27 0.66
CA ALA A 48 8.23 8.65 1.95
C ALA A 48 8.04 9.70 3.05
N SER A 49 8.91 10.70 3.11
CA SER A 49 8.84 11.79 4.10
C SER A 49 7.53 12.59 3.97
N GLU A 50 7.12 12.92 2.76
CA GLU A 50 5.85 13.65 2.54
C GLU A 50 4.63 12.80 2.92
N LEU A 51 4.62 11.52 2.54
CA LEU A 51 3.56 10.60 2.94
C LEU A 51 3.47 10.48 4.48
N ASN A 52 4.61 10.40 5.14
CA ASN A 52 4.69 10.24 6.59
C ASN A 52 4.15 11.45 7.38
N LYS A 53 4.06 12.64 6.76
CA LYS A 53 3.40 13.80 7.38
C LYS A 53 1.90 13.59 7.57
N THR A 54 1.30 12.73 6.79
CA THR A 54 -0.12 12.40 6.85
C THR A 54 -0.41 11.14 7.66
N CYS A 55 0.63 10.35 7.97
CA CYS A 55 0.50 9.12 8.75
C CYS A 55 0.40 9.39 10.27
N PRO A 56 -0.22 8.48 11.04
CA PRO A 56 -0.86 7.24 10.59
C PRO A 56 -2.23 7.46 9.95
N ILE A 57 -2.59 6.62 8.94
CA ILE A 57 -3.86 6.72 8.20
C ILE A 57 -4.57 5.37 8.21
N MET A 58 -5.85 5.34 8.58
CA MET A 58 -6.69 4.16 8.38
C MET A 58 -6.98 4.00 6.89
N VAL A 59 -6.48 2.94 6.28
CA VAL A 59 -6.73 2.63 4.86
C VAL A 59 -8.01 1.85 4.66
N ASP A 60 -8.38 1.07 5.68
CA ASP A 60 -9.68 0.43 5.81
C ASP A 60 -10.03 0.26 7.30
N ARG A 61 -11.10 -0.50 7.59
CA ARG A 61 -11.58 -0.70 8.95
C ARG A 61 -10.54 -1.36 9.87
N ASP A 62 -9.73 -2.26 9.33
CA ASP A 62 -8.86 -3.14 10.09
C ASP A 62 -7.37 -2.89 9.83
N THR A 63 -7.05 -2.04 8.84
CA THR A 63 -5.68 -1.77 8.39
C THR A 63 -5.32 -0.30 8.52
N ARG A 64 -4.23 -0.02 9.20
CA ARG A 64 -3.65 1.31 9.33
C ARG A 64 -2.29 1.37 8.65
N LEU A 65 -2.07 2.35 7.78
CA LEU A 65 -0.74 2.72 7.30
C LEU A 65 -0.03 3.53 8.39
N ASP A 66 1.03 3.02 8.93
CA ASP A 66 1.82 3.69 9.97
C ASP A 66 2.84 4.66 9.39
N ASN A 67 3.56 4.23 8.37
CA ASN A 67 4.54 5.03 7.64
C ASN A 67 4.99 4.33 6.35
N ALA A 68 5.79 5.05 5.55
CA ALA A 68 6.54 4.51 4.43
C ALA A 68 8.03 4.82 4.59
N VAL A 69 8.88 3.98 4.01
CA VAL A 69 10.34 4.15 4.02
C VAL A 69 10.94 3.78 2.67
N ALA A 70 11.93 4.57 2.23
CA ALA A 70 12.81 4.18 1.15
C ALA A 70 13.98 3.39 1.74
N LEU A 71 14.15 2.16 1.28
CA LEU A 71 15.21 1.25 1.74
C LEU A 71 16.28 1.12 0.65
N PRO A 72 17.50 0.65 1.01
CA PRO A 72 18.51 0.28 0.05
C PRO A 72 17.99 -0.72 -0.99
N ASP A 73 18.72 -0.91 -2.08
CA ASP A 73 18.37 -1.82 -3.17
C ASP A 73 17.07 -1.47 -3.90
N ASN A 74 16.77 -0.17 -3.97
CA ASN A 74 15.64 0.35 -4.73
C ASN A 74 14.29 -0.18 -4.24
N ILE A 75 14.08 -0.22 -2.93
CA ILE A 75 12.86 -0.70 -2.28
C ILE A 75 12.08 0.48 -1.69
N PHE A 76 10.80 0.58 -2.01
CA PHE A 76 9.85 1.47 -1.33
C PHE A 76 8.89 0.62 -0.49
N GLN A 77 8.94 0.77 0.83
CA GLN A 77 8.19 -0.07 1.75
C GLN A 77 7.12 0.73 2.49
N TYR A 78 5.89 0.21 2.44
CA TYR A 78 4.77 0.64 3.28
C TYR A 78 4.68 -0.26 4.51
N ASN A 79 4.53 0.35 5.69
CA ASN A 79 4.38 -0.35 6.96
C ASN A 79 2.96 -0.21 7.47
N TYR A 80 2.29 -1.34 7.65
CA TYR A 80 0.89 -1.42 8.07
C TYR A 80 0.75 -2.13 9.42
N THR A 81 -0.28 -1.73 10.17
CA THR A 81 -0.76 -2.45 11.36
C THR A 81 -2.19 -2.92 11.12
N LEU A 82 -2.43 -4.21 11.36
CA LEU A 82 -3.77 -4.81 11.41
C LEU A 82 -4.34 -4.56 12.80
N VAL A 83 -5.06 -3.44 12.97
CA VAL A 83 -5.39 -2.88 14.29
C VAL A 83 -6.35 -3.71 15.14
N ASN A 84 -7.14 -4.58 14.50
CA ASN A 84 -8.14 -5.42 15.14
C ASN A 84 -7.82 -6.92 15.11
N LEU A 85 -6.72 -7.31 14.47
CA LEU A 85 -6.36 -8.71 14.26
C LEU A 85 -5.11 -9.10 15.04
N ASP A 86 -5.14 -10.31 15.57
CA ASP A 86 -3.98 -11.00 16.10
C ASP A 86 -3.36 -11.84 14.99
N LYS A 87 -2.03 -12.02 15.02
CA LYS A 87 -1.32 -12.82 14.02
C LYS A 87 -1.88 -14.23 13.87
N SER A 88 -2.33 -14.83 14.97
CA SER A 88 -2.93 -16.17 14.99
C SER A 88 -4.26 -16.26 14.23
N GLU A 89 -4.95 -15.13 14.02
CA GLU A 89 -6.20 -15.04 13.28
C GLU A 89 -5.98 -14.87 11.77
N VAL A 90 -4.74 -14.59 11.34
CA VAL A 90 -4.40 -14.32 9.94
C VAL A 90 -3.95 -15.61 9.23
N ASN A 91 -4.76 -16.08 8.30
CA ASN A 91 -4.34 -17.17 7.41
C ASN A 91 -3.48 -16.60 6.26
N ILE A 92 -2.15 -16.76 6.39
CA ILE A 92 -1.16 -16.20 5.46
C ILE A 92 -1.34 -16.75 4.04
N ASP A 93 -1.66 -18.03 3.88
CA ASP A 93 -1.85 -18.64 2.56
C ASP A 93 -3.08 -18.06 1.86
N THR A 94 -4.14 -17.83 2.62
CA THR A 94 -5.34 -17.15 2.11
C THR A 94 -5.03 -15.71 1.70
N VAL A 95 -4.30 -14.97 2.52
CA VAL A 95 -3.89 -13.58 2.20
C VAL A 95 -3.06 -13.57 0.93
N LYS A 96 -2.04 -14.39 0.81
CA LYS A 96 -1.19 -14.49 -0.39
C LYS A 96 -2.03 -14.85 -1.63
N LYS A 97 -2.89 -15.83 -1.53
CA LYS A 97 -3.68 -16.31 -2.66
C LYS A 97 -4.65 -15.24 -3.22
N TYR A 98 -5.29 -14.47 -2.36
CA TYR A 98 -6.37 -13.56 -2.77
C TYR A 98 -5.96 -12.08 -2.78
N PHE A 99 -4.99 -11.69 -1.98
CA PHE A 99 -4.59 -10.30 -1.83
C PHE A 99 -3.35 -9.93 -2.65
N GLU A 100 -2.36 -10.81 -2.71
CA GLU A 100 -1.12 -10.55 -3.45
C GLU A 100 -1.35 -10.29 -4.95
N PRO A 101 -2.21 -11.04 -5.68
CA PRO A 101 -2.50 -10.73 -7.07
C PRO A 101 -3.09 -9.33 -7.29
N GLY A 102 -3.91 -8.87 -6.35
CA GLY A 102 -4.47 -7.51 -6.38
C GLY A 102 -3.40 -6.43 -6.22
N LEU A 103 -2.43 -6.65 -5.32
CA LEU A 103 -1.29 -5.75 -5.14
C LEU A 103 -0.40 -5.71 -6.39
N ILE A 104 -0.09 -6.87 -6.97
CA ILE A 104 0.69 -6.96 -8.21
C ILE A 104 -0.02 -6.21 -9.34
N ASN A 105 -1.32 -6.45 -9.52
CA ASN A 105 -2.10 -5.76 -10.55
C ASN A 105 -2.14 -4.24 -10.30
N ASN A 106 -2.29 -3.80 -9.07
CA ASN A 106 -2.25 -2.38 -8.73
C ASN A 106 -0.89 -1.76 -9.09
N VAL A 107 0.21 -2.39 -8.71
CA VAL A 107 1.54 -1.89 -9.07
C VAL A 107 1.73 -1.86 -10.59
N LYS A 108 1.25 -2.88 -11.30
CA LYS A 108 1.37 -3.00 -12.77
C LYS A 108 0.57 -1.92 -13.50
N THR A 109 -0.64 -1.63 -13.08
CA THR A 109 -1.61 -0.84 -13.86
C THR A 109 -1.84 0.59 -13.36
N ASN A 110 -1.53 0.88 -12.10
CA ASN A 110 -1.77 2.20 -11.51
C ASN A 110 -0.85 3.24 -12.16
N PRO A 111 -1.41 4.28 -12.83
CA PRO A 111 -0.61 5.33 -13.47
C PRO A 111 0.25 6.11 -12.47
N ASP A 112 -0.21 6.26 -11.23
CA ASP A 112 0.53 6.99 -10.19
C ASP A 112 1.81 6.26 -9.75
N LEU A 113 1.91 4.95 -10.00
CA LEU A 113 3.10 4.16 -9.73
C LEU A 113 4.04 4.02 -10.94
N LYS A 114 3.74 4.72 -12.04
CA LYS A 114 4.56 4.65 -13.25
C LYS A 114 6.04 4.99 -13.00
N ALA A 115 6.31 6.04 -12.25
CA ALA A 115 7.68 6.45 -11.93
C ALA A 115 8.45 5.38 -11.16
N TYR A 116 7.79 4.65 -10.26
CA TYR A 116 8.39 3.52 -9.56
C TYR A 116 8.68 2.35 -10.49
N ARG A 117 7.76 2.02 -11.40
CA ARG A 117 7.97 0.97 -12.41
C ARG A 117 9.11 1.31 -13.37
N ASP A 118 9.14 2.53 -13.89
CA ASP A 118 10.16 3.01 -14.83
C ASP A 118 11.58 2.94 -14.21
N ASN A 119 11.66 3.10 -12.90
CA ASN A 119 12.90 3.02 -12.14
C ASN A 119 13.12 1.65 -11.47
N LYS A 120 12.34 0.64 -11.82
CA LYS A 120 12.48 -0.76 -11.35
C LYS A 120 12.47 -0.89 -9.82
N VAL A 121 11.57 -0.14 -9.16
CA VAL A 121 11.43 -0.19 -7.69
C VAL A 121 10.69 -1.45 -7.26
N THR A 122 11.19 -2.10 -6.24
CA THR A 122 10.42 -3.11 -5.50
C THR A 122 9.46 -2.42 -4.55
N MET A 123 8.16 -2.65 -4.72
CA MET A 123 7.12 -2.17 -3.82
C MET A 123 6.89 -3.20 -2.73
N ALA A 124 7.24 -2.87 -1.49
CA ALA A 124 7.12 -3.77 -0.36
C ALA A 124 5.97 -3.36 0.56
N TYR A 125 5.21 -4.33 1.03
CA TYR A 125 4.08 -4.17 1.93
C TYR A 125 4.31 -5.03 3.17
N TYR A 126 4.63 -4.37 4.28
CA TYR A 126 4.99 -5.00 5.56
C TYR A 126 3.84 -4.87 6.55
N TYR A 127 3.38 -5.98 7.09
CA TYR A 127 2.23 -6.02 8.01
C TYR A 127 2.62 -6.52 9.38
N LYS A 128 2.20 -5.79 10.41
CA LYS A 128 2.20 -6.17 11.82
C LYS A 128 0.77 -6.40 12.30
N ASP A 129 0.62 -7.17 13.35
CA ASP A 129 -0.65 -7.32 14.04
C ASP A 129 -0.92 -6.19 15.06
N LYS A 130 -2.05 -6.26 15.76
CA LYS A 130 -2.43 -5.31 16.81
C LYS A 130 -1.42 -5.21 17.96
N ASN A 131 -0.61 -6.25 18.17
CA ASN A 131 0.41 -6.31 19.22
C ASN A 131 1.80 -5.86 18.73
N GLY A 132 1.93 -5.52 17.45
CA GLY A 132 3.19 -5.15 16.82
C GLY A 132 4.02 -6.34 16.34
N GLU A 133 3.49 -7.56 16.38
CA GLU A 133 4.17 -8.75 15.85
C GLU A 133 4.14 -8.79 14.33
N PHE A 134 5.24 -9.21 13.73
CA PHE A 134 5.32 -9.42 12.29
C PHE A 134 4.33 -10.50 11.82
N VAL A 135 3.52 -10.17 10.83
CA VAL A 135 2.56 -11.08 10.21
C VAL A 135 3.09 -11.58 8.86
N LEU A 136 3.26 -10.70 7.91
CA LEU A 136 3.78 -11.03 6.59
C LEU A 136 4.39 -9.82 5.90
N LYS A 137 5.18 -10.09 4.87
CA LYS A 137 5.66 -9.09 3.91
C LYS A 137 5.36 -9.59 2.49
N ILE A 138 4.77 -8.73 1.68
CA ILE A 138 4.58 -8.96 0.25
C ILE A 138 5.49 -8.00 -0.48
N SER A 139 6.29 -8.50 -1.43
CA SER A 139 7.19 -7.70 -2.25
C SER A 139 6.82 -7.87 -3.72
N VAL A 140 6.40 -6.78 -4.34
CA VAL A 140 6.12 -6.73 -5.77
C VAL A 140 7.38 -6.23 -6.47
N THR A 141 8.15 -7.18 -6.98
CA THR A 141 9.43 -6.96 -7.64
C THR A 141 9.25 -6.59 -9.12
N PRO A 142 10.26 -6.00 -9.79
CA PRO A 142 10.16 -5.60 -11.18
C PRO A 142 9.74 -6.71 -12.15
N ASP A 143 10.14 -7.95 -11.91
CA ASP A 143 9.76 -9.12 -12.71
C ASP A 143 8.28 -9.48 -12.61
N LEU A 144 7.59 -9.07 -11.54
CA LEU A 144 6.16 -9.32 -11.36
C LEU A 144 5.27 -8.29 -12.08
N TYR A 145 5.78 -7.10 -12.38
CA TYR A 145 5.02 -6.05 -13.04
C TYR A 145 5.58 -5.63 -14.42
N ALA A 146 6.77 -6.10 -14.80
CA ALA A 146 7.25 -5.93 -16.17
C ALA A 146 6.39 -6.76 -17.16
N ASP A 147 6.17 -6.22 -18.35
CA ASP A 147 5.51 -6.91 -19.46
C ASP A 147 6.48 -7.87 -20.16
#